data_cf2f2e1376d372e53c3f69c0e3d327a0
#
_entry.id   cf2f2e1376d372e53c3f69c0e3d327a0
#
_cell.length_a   1.000
_cell.length_b   1.000
_cell.length_c   1.000
_cell.angle_alpha   90.00
_cell.angle_beta   90.00
_cell.angle_gamma   90.00
#
_symmetry.space_group_name_H-M   'P 1'
#
loop_
_entity.id
_entity.type
_entity.pdbx_description
1 polymer ?
#
loop_
_entity_poly.entity_id
_entity_poly.type
_entity_poly.pdbx_seq_one_letter_code
_entity_poly.pdbx_strand_id
1 'polypeptide(L)' 'MTLLPCPHCKKKVSIARMSDGDEHWFYIHGIYNSEAYCHCRVFMESKKFRDDATKAEILAVRRDLINKWNRRA' A
#
# COMPACT_ATOMS: atom_id res chain seq x y z
N MET A 1 11.56 -5.84 -1.73
CA MET A 1 11.12 -4.77 -2.65
C MET A 1 10.87 -3.50 -1.86
N THR A 2 11.37 -2.38 -2.33
CA THR A 2 11.35 -1.11 -1.58
C THR A 2 10.17 -0.25 -2.03
N LEU A 3 9.41 0.26 -1.06
CA LEU A 3 8.33 1.20 -1.30
C LEU A 3 8.94 2.60 -1.40
N LEU A 4 8.85 3.22 -2.58
CA LEU A 4 9.40 4.54 -2.81
C LEU A 4 8.58 5.62 -2.10
N PRO A 5 9.19 6.76 -1.72
CA PRO A 5 8.46 7.83 -1.06
C PRO A 5 7.46 8.52 -1.99
N CYS A 6 6.61 9.36 -1.41
CA CYS A 6 5.63 10.14 -2.15
C CYS A 6 6.33 11.01 -3.22
N PRO A 7 5.87 10.99 -4.48
CA PRO A 7 6.51 11.80 -5.54
C PRO A 7 6.30 13.31 -5.37
N HIS A 8 5.32 13.72 -4.57
CA HIS A 8 5.01 15.14 -4.37
C HIS A 8 5.83 15.77 -3.25
N CYS A 9 5.87 15.14 -2.08
CA CYS A 9 6.53 15.71 -0.90
C CYS A 9 7.84 15.01 -0.53
N LYS A 10 8.18 13.91 -1.18
CA LYS A 10 9.39 13.11 -0.94
C LYS A 10 9.44 12.47 0.45
N LYS A 11 8.35 12.51 1.20
CA LYS A 11 8.25 11.88 2.51
C LYS A 11 7.78 10.45 2.38
N LYS A 12 7.99 9.67 3.44
CA LYS A 12 7.62 8.25 3.47
C LYS A 12 6.12 8.06 3.36
N VAL A 13 5.71 6.93 2.80
CA VAL A 13 4.32 6.46 2.80
C VAL A 13 4.29 5.11 3.52
N SER A 14 3.10 4.71 3.96
CA SER A 14 2.91 3.45 4.66
C SER A 14 2.05 2.52 3.82
N ILE A 15 2.27 1.22 3.99
CA ILE A 15 1.40 0.20 3.41
C ILE A 15 0.71 -0.54 4.56
N ALA A 16 -0.59 -0.73 4.45
CA ALA A 16 -1.39 -1.39 5.48
C ALA A 16 -2.35 -2.39 4.84
N ARG A 17 -2.88 -3.27 5.67
CA ARG A 17 -3.86 -4.27 5.25
C ARG A 17 -5.23 -3.91 5.82
N MET A 18 -6.26 -4.00 4.98
CA MET A 18 -7.64 -3.80 5.39
C MET A 18 -8.46 -5.03 5.05
N SER A 19 -9.53 -5.25 5.79
CA SER A 19 -10.43 -6.37 5.55
C SER A 19 -11.88 -5.93 5.69
N ASP A 20 -12.75 -6.60 4.93
CA ASP A 20 -14.19 -6.41 4.97
C ASP A 20 -14.83 -7.79 4.80
N GLY A 21 -15.28 -8.37 5.90
CA GLY A 21 -15.74 -9.76 5.91
C GLY A 21 -14.61 -10.72 5.59
N ASP A 22 -14.76 -11.51 4.54
CA ASP A 22 -13.74 -12.47 4.09
C ASP A 22 -12.87 -11.92 2.95
N GLU A 23 -13.05 -10.65 2.57
CA GLU A 23 -12.21 -9.98 1.58
C GLU A 23 -11.14 -9.14 2.27
N HIS A 24 -9.93 -9.13 1.70
CA HIS A 24 -8.81 -8.38 2.21
C HIS A 24 -8.10 -7.67 1.07
N TRP A 25 -7.42 -6.55 1.39
CA TRP A 25 -6.60 -5.84 0.41
C TRP A 25 -5.53 -5.03 1.14
N PHE A 26 -4.50 -4.66 0.40
CA PHE A 26 -3.48 -3.73 0.90
C PHE A 26 -3.76 -2.33 0.35
N TYR A 27 -3.33 -1.31 1.09
CA TYR A 27 -3.42 0.06 0.61
C TYR A 27 -2.20 0.86 1.08
N ILE A 28 -1.83 1.84 0.27
CA ILE A 28 -0.73 2.75 0.54
C ILE A 28 -1.33 4.10 0.93
N HIS A 29 -0.84 4.67 2.04
CA HIS A 29 -1.35 5.94 2.55
C HIS A 29 -0.26 6.71 3.28
N GLY A 30 -0.51 8.00 3.53
CA GLY A 30 0.33 8.81 4.40
C GLY A 30 -0.10 8.69 5.86
N ILE A 31 0.77 9.13 6.77
CA ILE A 31 0.47 9.18 8.20
C ILE A 31 0.45 10.64 8.62
N TYR A 32 -0.73 11.17 8.91
CA TYR A 32 -0.94 12.61 9.08
C TYR A 32 -0.47 13.17 10.42
N ASN A 33 -0.23 12.31 11.40
CA ASN A 33 0.26 12.73 12.71
C ASN A 33 1.77 12.55 12.89
N SER A 34 2.49 12.35 11.79
CA SER A 34 3.95 12.20 11.81
C SER A 34 4.58 13.07 10.73
N GLU A 35 5.57 13.88 11.12
CA GLU A 35 6.29 14.75 10.19
C GLU A 35 7.17 13.98 9.20
N ALA A 36 7.53 12.73 9.54
CA ALA A 36 8.35 11.89 8.70
C ALA A 36 7.58 11.27 7.53
N TYR A 37 6.25 11.32 7.57
CA TYR A 37 5.38 10.69 6.59
C TYR A 37 4.65 11.72 5.73
N CYS A 38 4.17 11.25 4.58
CA CYS A 38 3.46 12.06 3.61
C CYS A 38 2.14 12.59 4.18
N HIS A 39 1.85 13.87 3.94
CA HIS A 39 0.58 14.51 4.29
C HIS A 39 -0.24 14.91 3.07
N CYS A 40 0.14 14.42 1.88
CA CYS A 40 -0.51 14.79 0.62
C CYS A 40 -1.82 14.05 0.37
N ARG A 41 -2.31 13.28 1.34
CA ARG A 41 -3.53 12.46 1.23
C ARG A 41 -3.49 11.47 0.07
N VAL A 42 -2.31 10.94 -0.20
CA VAL A 42 -2.14 9.91 -1.23
C VAL A 42 -2.82 8.61 -0.77
N PHE A 43 -3.40 7.91 -1.74
CA PHE A 43 -4.08 6.65 -1.47
C PHE A 43 -4.04 5.76 -2.71
N MET A 44 -3.70 4.49 -2.53
CA MET A 44 -3.70 3.51 -3.60
C MET A 44 -4.02 2.15 -3.02
N GLU A 45 -5.02 1.48 -3.58
CA GLU A 45 -5.44 0.15 -3.12
C GLU A 45 -4.93 -0.94 -4.05
N SER A 46 -4.68 -2.11 -3.47
CA SER A 46 -4.37 -3.31 -4.21
C SER A 46 -5.64 -4.00 -4.69
N LYS A 47 -5.47 -5.03 -5.50
CA LYS A 47 -6.50 -6.01 -5.81
C LYS A 47 -6.94 -6.71 -4.52
N LYS A 48 -8.21 -7.08 -4.40
CA LYS A 48 -8.74 -7.81 -3.25
C LYS A 48 -8.40 -9.30 -3.32
N PHE A 49 -8.23 -9.92 -2.18
CA PHE A 49 -8.04 -11.37 -2.05
C PHE A 49 -8.92 -11.89 -0.91
N ARG A 50 -9.15 -13.20 -0.89
CA ARG A 50 -10.04 -13.83 0.11
C ARG A 50 -9.23 -14.44 1.25
N ASP A 51 -9.94 -14.83 2.33
CA ASP A 51 -9.35 -15.48 3.50
C ASP A 51 -8.57 -16.75 3.16
N ASP A 52 -9.01 -17.48 2.13
CA ASP A 52 -8.38 -18.74 1.71
C ASP A 52 -7.20 -18.54 0.77
N ALA A 53 -6.82 -17.31 0.48
CA ALA A 53 -5.66 -17.04 -0.37
C ALA A 53 -4.37 -17.58 0.28
N THR A 54 -3.52 -18.17 -0.55
CA THR A 54 -2.23 -18.68 -0.08
C THR A 54 -1.29 -17.52 0.27
N LYS A 55 -0.28 -17.81 1.10
CA LYS A 55 0.72 -16.82 1.44
C LYS A 55 1.41 -16.25 0.18
N ALA A 56 1.67 -17.10 -0.80
CA ALA A 56 2.27 -16.69 -2.07
C ALA A 56 1.37 -15.72 -2.83
N GLU A 57 0.05 -15.96 -2.85
CA GLU A 57 -0.91 -15.06 -3.49
C GLU A 57 -0.96 -13.71 -2.80
N ILE A 58 -0.97 -13.71 -1.47
CA ILE A 58 -0.99 -12.48 -0.66
C ILE A 58 0.27 -11.65 -0.92
N LEU A 59 1.43 -12.29 -0.94
CA LEU A 59 2.70 -11.62 -1.22
C LEU A 59 2.73 -11.06 -2.65
N ALA A 60 2.16 -11.77 -3.62
CA ALA A 60 2.08 -11.30 -5.00
C ALA A 60 1.20 -10.06 -5.12
N VAL A 61 0.05 -10.02 -4.43
CA VAL A 61 -0.84 -8.86 -4.40
C VAL A 61 -0.12 -7.65 -3.82
N ARG A 62 0.59 -7.83 -2.72
CA ARG A 62 1.36 -6.76 -2.07
C ARG A 62 2.46 -6.23 -2.99
N ARG A 63 3.21 -7.14 -3.62
CA ARG A 63 4.27 -6.79 -4.56
C ARG A 63 3.74 -5.99 -5.75
N ASP A 64 2.60 -6.41 -6.30
CA ASP A 64 1.98 -5.73 -7.43
C ASP A 64 1.55 -4.31 -7.06
N LEU A 65 1.05 -4.11 -5.84
CA LEU A 65 0.70 -2.78 -5.34
C LEU A 65 1.93 -1.90 -5.23
N ILE A 66 3.01 -2.41 -4.65
CA ILE A 66 4.28 -1.67 -4.51
C ILE A 66 4.83 -1.30 -5.89
N ASN A 67 4.80 -2.22 -6.85
CA ASN A 67 5.24 -1.95 -8.21
C ASN A 67 4.41 -0.86 -8.87
N LYS A 68 3.10 -0.89 -8.68
CA LYS A 68 2.19 0.12 -9.22
C LYS A 68 2.46 1.49 -8.63
N TRP A 69 2.68 1.57 -7.33
CA TRP A 69 3.06 2.80 -6.65
C TRP A 69 4.40 3.32 -7.15
N ASN A 70 5.41 2.46 -7.24
CA ASN A 70 6.77 2.85 -7.63
C ASN A 70 6.83 3.37 -9.06
N ARG A 71 5.94 2.92 -9.94
CA ARG A 71 5.86 3.44 -11.31
C ARG A 71 5.38 4.88 -11.35
N ARG A 72 4.65 5.33 -10.31
CA ARG A 72 4.15 6.72 -10.21
C ARG A 72 5.14 7.62 -9.48
N ALA A 73 6.01 7.05 -8.72
CA ALA A 73 7.07 7.77 -8.02
C ALA A 73 8.32 7.91 -8.91
#